data_10212bd23bb65be0f387ec478cc1b943
#
_entry.id   10212bd23bb65be0f387ec478cc1b943
#
_cell.length_a   1.000
_cell.length_b   1.000
_cell.length_c   1.000
_cell.angle_alpha   90.00
_cell.angle_beta   90.00
_cell.angle_gamma   90.00
#
_symmetry.space_group_name_H-M   'P 1'
#
loop_
_entity.id
_entity.type
_entity.pdbx_description
1 polymer ?
#
loop_
_entity_poly.entity_id
_entity_poly.type
_entity_poly.pdbx_seq_one_letter_code
_entity_poly.pdbx_strand_id
1 'polypeptide(L)'
;MEPVRLENTFHLSSTPAALWPLVSNTDRLNRALGMPENISSGSNPVDYTQEISANLFGLPLRWKEAPFDYVDARPYEVIREFHTGPFTRFQGGLRMAAEGGGTSVTLYGAFTPRWSWARPLVRAFAGKAMADMKGIYHRIDESIQKIGSFPAPPRTVTPVDEDQYAARAGALRAERVDKPAAERLITHIKESSDDELRGMRPFELADRWGLPRVAALGACLHATKAGLLDLKWEVLCPNCAAPKETLAKLSELKSTSHCGSCDIDYGVDFGSSVELRFSVHPSVRDAQGAVFCAGSPVHSRHAAAQLRLDGITARPVDIELESRSYTVRFLQMKRTVQLRPSLSGPAAISIDLARTVDGDEIAFKPGLVRIVFQPTLEPALVRIENESWKGAAASASLVTMMQEFRDLFSSEVLAPGMDIGIKNLALLFTDLKGSTAMYERVGDATAYGV
;
A
#
# COMPACT_ATOMS: atom_id res chain seq x y z
N MET A 1 21.88 -29.23 5.42
CA MET A 1 21.04 -30.32 4.84
C MET A 1 20.53 -29.85 3.49
N GLU A 2 20.47 -30.73 2.47
CA GLU A 2 19.96 -30.36 1.16
C GLU A 2 18.46 -30.00 1.20
N PRO A 3 18.04 -28.91 0.55
CA PRO A 3 16.63 -28.54 0.48
C PRO A 3 15.79 -29.52 -0.34
N VAL A 4 14.53 -29.66 0.03
CA VAL A 4 13.49 -30.25 -0.82
C VAL A 4 13.02 -29.19 -1.78
N ARG A 5 13.35 -29.34 -3.06
CA ARG A 5 12.98 -28.40 -4.13
C ARG A 5 11.73 -28.91 -4.85
N LEU A 6 10.81 -28.00 -5.09
CA LEU A 6 9.59 -28.24 -5.85
C LEU A 6 9.39 -27.07 -6.83
N GLU A 7 8.94 -27.39 -8.01
CA GLU A 7 8.61 -26.43 -9.04
C GLU A 7 7.39 -26.92 -9.83
N ASN A 8 6.50 -26.02 -10.17
CA ASN A 8 5.30 -26.32 -10.94
C ASN A 8 5.00 -25.16 -11.89
N THR A 9 5.02 -25.45 -13.19
CA THR A 9 4.70 -24.48 -14.24
C THR A 9 3.33 -24.80 -14.84
N PHE A 10 2.51 -23.76 -15.02
CA PHE A 10 1.19 -23.86 -15.64
C PHE A 10 0.85 -22.55 -16.37
N HIS A 11 -0.16 -22.60 -17.23
CA HIS A 11 -0.59 -21.46 -18.02
C HIS A 11 -1.92 -20.90 -17.49
N LEU A 12 -2.05 -19.56 -17.49
CA LEU A 12 -3.25 -18.80 -17.18
C LEU A 12 -3.62 -17.92 -18.39
N SER A 13 -4.90 -17.72 -18.63
CA SER A 13 -5.40 -16.97 -19.79
C SER A 13 -5.26 -15.45 -19.66
N SER A 14 -5.22 -14.95 -18.43
CA SER A 14 -5.08 -13.51 -18.16
C SER A 14 -3.64 -13.04 -18.31
N THR A 15 -3.46 -11.76 -18.63
CA THR A 15 -2.12 -11.15 -18.76
C THR A 15 -1.44 -10.99 -17.39
N PRO A 16 -0.09 -10.92 -17.34
CA PRO A 16 0.64 -10.69 -16.08
C PRO A 16 0.17 -9.45 -15.33
N ALA A 17 -0.13 -8.37 -16.04
CA ALA A 17 -0.61 -7.10 -15.43
C ALA A 17 -1.98 -7.26 -14.77
N ALA A 18 -2.90 -8.03 -15.38
CA ALA A 18 -4.21 -8.31 -14.80
C ALA A 18 -4.13 -9.24 -13.58
N LEU A 19 -3.21 -10.21 -13.60
CA LEU A 19 -3.01 -11.16 -12.50
C LEU A 19 -2.30 -10.52 -11.30
N TRP A 20 -1.33 -9.64 -11.54
CA TRP A 20 -0.41 -9.14 -10.51
C TRP A 20 -1.08 -8.57 -9.26
N PRO A 21 -2.09 -7.69 -9.33
CA PRO A 21 -2.72 -7.13 -8.13
C PRO A 21 -3.33 -8.17 -7.20
N LEU A 22 -3.58 -9.38 -7.73
CA LEU A 22 -4.25 -10.46 -7.03
C LEU A 22 -3.26 -11.50 -6.50
N VAL A 23 -2.29 -11.88 -7.33
CA VAL A 23 -1.29 -12.89 -6.97
C VAL A 23 -0.15 -12.30 -6.11
N SER A 24 0.08 -10.99 -6.17
CA SER A 24 1.00 -10.28 -5.28
C SER A 24 0.42 -10.03 -3.88
N ASN A 25 -0.89 -10.20 -3.70
CA ASN A 25 -1.54 -10.15 -2.40
C ASN A 25 -1.33 -11.47 -1.65
N THR A 26 -0.11 -11.66 -1.15
CA THR A 26 0.26 -12.89 -0.44
C THR A 26 -0.43 -13.01 0.91
N ASP A 27 -0.94 -11.94 1.49
CA ASP A 27 -1.81 -11.98 2.68
C ASP A 27 -3.11 -12.74 2.36
N ARG A 28 -3.78 -12.36 1.27
CA ARG A 28 -4.98 -13.04 0.78
C ARG A 28 -4.72 -14.50 0.37
N LEU A 29 -3.58 -14.76 -0.29
CA LEU A 29 -3.19 -16.11 -0.68
C LEU A 29 -2.96 -17.01 0.53
N ASN A 30 -2.24 -16.54 1.55
CA ASN A 30 -1.98 -17.29 2.77
C ASN A 30 -3.29 -17.61 3.52
N ARG A 31 -4.21 -16.65 3.60
CA ARG A 31 -5.54 -16.87 4.15
C ARG A 31 -6.31 -17.96 3.39
N ALA A 32 -6.30 -17.89 2.05
CA ALA A 32 -6.96 -18.87 1.19
C ALA A 32 -6.35 -20.28 1.29
N LEU A 33 -5.07 -20.39 1.65
CA LEU A 33 -4.37 -21.64 1.94
C LEU A 33 -4.64 -22.17 3.35
N GLY A 34 -5.42 -21.45 4.18
CA GLY A 34 -5.63 -21.79 5.57
C GLY A 34 -4.37 -21.67 6.44
N MET A 35 -3.43 -20.82 6.02
CA MET A 35 -2.24 -20.52 6.84
C MET A 35 -2.65 -19.76 8.09
N PRO A 36 -1.93 -19.93 9.20
CA PRO A 36 -2.24 -19.24 10.43
C PRO A 36 -1.98 -17.74 10.33
N GLU A 37 -2.66 -17.00 11.19
CA GLU A 37 -2.42 -15.59 11.40
C GLU A 37 -0.98 -15.31 11.84
N ASN A 38 -0.37 -14.28 11.28
CA ASN A 38 0.99 -13.86 11.58
C ASN A 38 0.99 -12.72 12.59
N ILE A 39 1.81 -12.84 13.63
CA ILE A 39 2.09 -11.78 14.58
C ILE A 39 3.52 -11.31 14.33
N SER A 40 3.68 -10.05 13.89
CA SER A 40 4.98 -9.42 13.68
C SER A 40 5.39 -8.65 14.92
N SER A 41 6.62 -8.84 15.38
CA SER A 41 7.20 -8.09 16.50
C SER A 41 7.97 -6.83 16.07
N GLY A 42 7.89 -6.47 14.78
CA GLY A 42 8.58 -5.34 14.19
C GLY A 42 9.62 -5.76 13.16
N SER A 43 10.25 -4.78 12.52
CA SER A 43 11.33 -5.00 11.55
C SER A 43 12.67 -4.53 12.11
N ASN A 44 13.73 -5.29 11.80
CA ASN A 44 15.10 -4.88 12.09
C ASN A 44 15.50 -3.71 11.16
N PRO A 45 15.95 -2.57 11.70
CA PRO A 45 16.31 -1.41 10.88
C PRO A 45 17.55 -1.60 10.00
N VAL A 46 18.41 -2.57 10.33
CA VAL A 46 19.68 -2.80 9.62
C VAL A 46 19.46 -3.61 8.32
N ASP A 47 18.75 -4.72 8.41
CA ASP A 47 18.52 -5.65 7.29
C ASP A 47 17.08 -5.74 6.83
N TYR A 48 16.16 -4.97 7.42
CA TYR A 48 14.73 -4.92 7.15
C TYR A 48 14.01 -6.26 7.30
N THR A 49 14.63 -7.22 7.98
CA THR A 49 13.98 -8.49 8.29
C THR A 49 12.93 -8.32 9.38
N GLN A 50 11.94 -9.19 9.38
CA GLN A 50 10.87 -9.17 10.37
C GLN A 50 10.88 -10.47 11.18
N GLU A 51 10.74 -10.34 12.50
CA GLU A 51 10.47 -11.50 13.36
C GLU A 51 8.97 -11.75 13.38
N ILE A 52 8.58 -12.93 12.95
CA ILE A 52 7.18 -13.33 12.82
C ILE A 52 6.93 -14.58 13.65
N SER A 53 5.79 -14.61 14.30
CA SER A 53 5.27 -15.79 15.01
C SER A 53 3.87 -16.14 14.50
N ALA A 54 3.57 -17.44 14.47
CA ALA A 54 2.27 -17.98 14.12
C ALA A 54 2.01 -19.29 14.85
N ASN A 55 0.77 -19.71 14.95
CA ASN A 55 0.40 -21.01 15.51
C ASN A 55 -0.17 -21.91 14.40
N LEU A 56 0.58 -22.93 14.01
CA LEU A 56 0.15 -23.89 13.00
C LEU A 56 -0.26 -25.21 13.68
N PHE A 57 -1.56 -25.53 13.68
CA PHE A 57 -2.13 -26.74 14.31
C PHE A 57 -1.71 -26.93 15.77
N GLY A 58 -1.65 -25.84 16.56
CA GLY A 58 -1.22 -25.87 17.96
C GLY A 58 0.30 -25.81 18.17
N LEU A 59 1.10 -25.83 17.11
CA LEU A 59 2.56 -25.72 17.18
C LEU A 59 2.99 -24.28 16.97
N PRO A 60 3.72 -23.68 17.92
CA PRO A 60 4.24 -22.33 17.77
C PRO A 60 5.39 -22.32 16.74
N LEU A 61 5.19 -21.60 15.65
CA LEU A 61 6.23 -21.32 14.66
C LEU A 61 6.77 -19.92 14.87
N ARG A 62 8.10 -19.77 14.78
CA ARG A 62 8.78 -18.49 14.76
C ARG A 62 9.83 -18.48 13.67
N TRP A 63 9.87 -17.39 12.92
CA TRP A 63 10.85 -17.23 11.84
C TRP A 63 11.23 -15.78 11.64
N LYS A 64 12.42 -15.59 11.09
CA LYS A 64 12.90 -14.33 10.52
C LYS A 64 12.52 -14.31 9.03
N GLU A 65 11.79 -13.31 8.60
CA GLU A 65 11.40 -13.11 7.20
C GLU A 65 12.24 -12.01 6.58
N ALA A 66 12.93 -12.33 5.50
CA ALA A 66 13.64 -11.33 4.70
C ALA A 66 12.63 -10.48 3.91
N PRO A 67 12.96 -9.21 3.59
CA PRO A 67 12.14 -8.40 2.70
C PRO A 67 11.85 -9.14 1.39
N PHE A 68 10.62 -9.05 0.91
CA PHE A 68 10.26 -9.60 -0.39
C PHE A 68 11.14 -9.00 -1.47
N ASP A 69 11.54 -9.85 -2.41
CA ASP A 69 12.21 -9.47 -3.63
C ASP A 69 11.20 -9.59 -4.77
N TYR A 70 10.84 -8.50 -5.42
CA TYR A 70 9.83 -8.52 -6.46
C TYR A 70 10.00 -7.42 -7.52
N VAL A 71 9.43 -7.70 -8.69
CA VAL A 71 9.21 -6.75 -9.77
C VAL A 71 7.75 -6.85 -10.19
N ASP A 72 7.08 -5.72 -10.35
CA ASP A 72 5.67 -5.68 -10.75
C ASP A 72 5.39 -6.52 -12.00
N ALA A 73 4.33 -7.32 -11.94
CA ALA A 73 3.88 -8.22 -12.99
C ALA A 73 4.94 -9.24 -13.47
N ARG A 74 5.96 -9.51 -12.66
CA ARG A 74 7.06 -10.42 -12.95
C ARG A 74 7.31 -11.38 -11.78
N PRO A 75 8.53 -11.59 -11.26
CA PRO A 75 8.76 -12.47 -10.13
C PRO A 75 8.46 -11.80 -8.79
N TYR A 76 8.13 -12.63 -7.80
CA TYR A 76 8.42 -12.32 -6.40
C TYR A 76 9.06 -13.52 -5.72
N GLU A 77 9.87 -13.24 -4.69
CA GLU A 77 10.53 -14.23 -3.85
C GLU A 77 10.53 -13.79 -2.39
N VAL A 78 10.34 -14.75 -1.49
CA VAL A 78 10.49 -14.58 -0.04
C VAL A 78 11.47 -15.61 0.52
N ILE A 79 12.23 -15.21 1.53
CA ILE A 79 13.11 -16.08 2.31
C ILE A 79 12.65 -16.02 3.77
N ARG A 80 12.49 -17.20 4.39
CA ARG A 80 12.14 -17.38 5.81
C ARG A 80 13.14 -18.29 6.48
N GLU A 81 13.69 -17.85 7.60
CA GLU A 81 14.60 -18.64 8.45
C GLU A 81 13.87 -19.00 9.73
N PHE A 82 13.61 -20.30 9.94
CA PHE A 82 12.77 -20.77 11.02
C PHE A 82 13.58 -21.11 12.27
N HIS A 83 13.22 -20.48 13.38
CA HIS A 83 13.76 -20.80 14.69
C HIS A 83 13.13 -22.08 15.25
N THR A 84 11.85 -22.31 14.96
CA THR A 84 11.08 -23.48 15.41
C THR A 84 10.42 -24.19 14.23
N GLY A 85 9.95 -25.42 14.45
CA GLY A 85 9.24 -26.20 13.43
C GLY A 85 10.11 -27.18 12.65
N PRO A 86 9.52 -27.86 11.63
CA PRO A 86 10.14 -29.00 10.94
C PRO A 86 11.19 -28.60 9.87
N PHE A 87 11.29 -27.33 9.53
CA PHE A 87 12.29 -26.81 8.60
C PHE A 87 13.09 -25.67 9.21
N THR A 88 14.31 -25.45 8.68
CA THR A 88 15.19 -24.34 9.10
C THR A 88 15.10 -23.17 8.16
N ARG A 89 14.82 -23.40 6.86
CA ARG A 89 14.73 -22.36 5.85
C ARG A 89 13.68 -22.71 4.80
N PHE A 90 12.98 -21.69 4.37
CA PHE A 90 12.16 -21.68 3.16
C PHE A 90 12.61 -20.56 2.25
N GLN A 91 12.75 -20.84 0.97
CA GLN A 91 12.93 -19.86 -0.10
C GLN A 91 11.98 -20.23 -1.22
N GLY A 92 11.14 -19.33 -1.64
CA GLY A 92 10.18 -19.62 -2.69
C GLY A 92 9.45 -18.41 -3.17
N GLY A 93 8.71 -18.59 -4.24
CA GLY A 93 8.01 -17.52 -4.88
C GLY A 93 7.35 -17.92 -6.18
N LEU A 94 7.18 -16.93 -7.01
CA LEU A 94 6.47 -17.02 -8.27
C LEU A 94 7.30 -16.32 -9.36
N ARG A 95 7.31 -16.89 -10.56
CA ARG A 95 7.76 -16.21 -11.79
C ARG A 95 6.60 -16.16 -12.77
N MET A 96 6.42 -15.03 -13.41
CA MET A 96 5.42 -14.84 -14.46
C MET A 96 6.09 -14.34 -15.73
N ALA A 97 5.65 -14.87 -16.86
CA ALA A 97 6.07 -14.43 -18.21
C ALA A 97 4.84 -14.38 -19.12
N ALA A 98 4.74 -13.34 -19.93
CA ALA A 98 3.71 -13.30 -20.98
C ALA A 98 3.96 -14.39 -22.01
N GLU A 99 2.95 -15.21 -22.32
CA GLU A 99 3.05 -16.33 -23.25
C GLU A 99 1.68 -16.60 -23.90
N GLY A 100 1.65 -16.67 -25.23
CA GLY A 100 0.45 -17.09 -25.97
C GLY A 100 -0.81 -16.27 -25.72
N GLY A 101 -0.69 -14.96 -25.42
CA GLY A 101 -1.80 -14.09 -25.07
C GLY A 101 -2.23 -14.15 -23.60
N GLY A 102 -1.66 -15.05 -22.81
CA GLY A 102 -1.86 -15.21 -21.37
C GLY A 102 -0.55 -15.12 -20.60
N THR A 103 -0.45 -15.91 -19.52
CA THR A 103 0.70 -15.90 -18.60
C THR A 103 1.16 -17.32 -18.30
N SER A 104 2.44 -17.59 -18.53
CA SER A 104 3.13 -18.75 -17.97
C SER A 104 3.52 -18.43 -16.53
N VAL A 105 3.05 -19.23 -15.58
CA VAL A 105 3.29 -19.07 -14.16
C VAL A 105 4.12 -20.24 -13.65
N THR A 106 5.26 -19.95 -13.04
CA THR A 106 6.10 -20.95 -12.37
C THR A 106 6.12 -20.67 -10.87
N LEU A 107 5.50 -21.55 -10.10
CA LEU A 107 5.63 -21.60 -8.64
C LEU A 107 6.86 -22.43 -8.29
N TYR A 108 7.68 -21.94 -7.36
CA TYR A 108 8.85 -22.68 -6.89
C TYR A 108 9.02 -22.53 -5.37
N GLY A 109 9.59 -23.56 -4.74
CA GLY A 109 9.90 -23.55 -3.33
C GLY A 109 11.02 -24.51 -2.98
N ALA A 110 11.89 -24.08 -2.09
CA ALA A 110 12.98 -24.85 -1.52
C ALA A 110 12.83 -24.86 0.01
N PHE A 111 12.57 -26.01 0.59
CA PHE A 111 12.41 -26.20 2.03
C PHE A 111 13.59 -26.99 2.58
N THR A 112 14.33 -26.44 3.51
CA THR A 112 15.42 -27.14 4.20
C THR A 112 14.88 -27.81 5.46
N PRO A 113 14.76 -29.16 5.48
CA PRO A 113 14.27 -29.87 6.66
C PRO A 113 15.20 -29.67 7.85
N ARG A 114 14.67 -29.59 9.07
CA ARG A 114 15.48 -29.51 10.30
C ARG A 114 16.12 -30.87 10.64
N TRP A 115 15.42 -31.97 10.29
CA TRP A 115 15.87 -33.34 10.52
C TRP A 115 15.76 -34.15 9.23
N SER A 116 16.68 -35.07 9.01
CA SER A 116 16.71 -35.92 7.80
C SER A 116 15.45 -36.77 7.64
N TRP A 117 14.93 -37.30 8.73
CA TRP A 117 13.70 -38.10 8.75
C TRP A 117 12.44 -37.30 8.39
N ALA A 118 12.45 -35.98 8.58
CA ALA A 118 11.32 -35.12 8.23
C ALA A 118 11.19 -34.84 6.73
N ARG A 119 12.22 -35.18 5.91
CA ARG A 119 12.25 -34.91 4.47
C ARG A 119 11.01 -35.38 3.71
N PRO A 120 10.49 -36.63 3.87
CA PRO A 120 9.28 -37.06 3.18
C PRO A 120 8.04 -36.28 3.61
N LEU A 121 7.91 -35.94 4.88
CA LEU A 121 6.80 -35.15 5.41
C LEU A 121 6.83 -33.72 4.86
N VAL A 122 8.01 -33.10 4.83
CA VAL A 122 8.20 -31.76 4.24
C VAL A 122 7.86 -31.78 2.75
N ARG A 123 8.24 -32.84 2.00
CA ARG A 123 7.90 -32.99 0.59
C ARG A 123 6.39 -33.12 0.38
N ALA A 124 5.70 -33.91 1.18
CA ALA A 124 4.26 -34.11 1.07
C ALA A 124 3.51 -32.81 1.39
N PHE A 125 3.87 -32.11 2.48
CA PHE A 125 3.31 -30.81 2.85
C PHE A 125 3.51 -29.76 1.76
N ALA A 126 4.75 -29.59 1.28
CA ALA A 126 5.08 -28.62 0.27
C ALA A 126 4.40 -28.92 -1.07
N GLY A 127 4.29 -30.19 -1.45
CA GLY A 127 3.58 -30.62 -2.65
C GLY A 127 2.09 -30.29 -2.59
N LYS A 128 1.44 -30.56 -1.43
CA LYS A 128 0.04 -30.19 -1.21
C LYS A 128 -0.15 -28.66 -1.27
N ALA A 129 0.66 -27.89 -0.55
CA ALA A 129 0.56 -26.43 -0.54
C ALA A 129 0.73 -25.82 -1.96
N MET A 130 1.64 -26.38 -2.76
CA MET A 130 1.86 -25.94 -4.15
C MET A 130 0.66 -26.29 -5.06
N ALA A 131 0.04 -27.46 -4.88
CA ALA A 131 -1.16 -27.86 -5.62
C ALA A 131 -2.36 -26.97 -5.24
N ASP A 132 -2.56 -26.69 -3.95
CA ASP A 132 -3.61 -25.82 -3.45
C ASP A 132 -3.44 -24.39 -3.99
N MET A 133 -2.19 -23.86 -4.00
CA MET A 133 -1.87 -22.55 -4.55
C MET A 133 -2.14 -22.47 -6.06
N LYS A 134 -1.76 -23.49 -6.83
CA LYS A 134 -2.11 -23.59 -8.26
C LYS A 134 -3.62 -23.50 -8.47
N GLY A 135 -4.40 -24.23 -7.66
CA GLY A 135 -5.87 -24.18 -7.71
C GLY A 135 -6.43 -22.77 -7.40
N ILE A 136 -5.81 -22.03 -6.47
CA ILE A 136 -6.20 -20.64 -6.17
C ILE A 136 -5.91 -19.75 -7.39
N TYR A 137 -4.78 -19.89 -8.04
CA TYR A 137 -4.41 -19.08 -9.20
C TYR A 137 -5.33 -19.33 -10.42
N HIS A 138 -5.74 -20.57 -10.66
CA HIS A 138 -6.76 -20.84 -11.69
C HIS A 138 -8.09 -20.18 -11.36
N ARG A 139 -8.55 -20.21 -10.10
CA ARG A 139 -9.77 -19.49 -9.69
C ARG A 139 -9.64 -17.97 -9.84
N ILE A 140 -8.47 -17.41 -9.57
CA ILE A 140 -8.18 -15.99 -9.83
C ILE A 140 -8.31 -15.69 -11.32
N ASP A 141 -7.67 -16.48 -12.19
CA ASP A 141 -7.74 -16.33 -13.63
C ASP A 141 -9.17 -16.40 -14.16
N GLU A 142 -9.92 -17.43 -13.79
CA GLU A 142 -11.34 -17.55 -14.13
C GLU A 142 -12.16 -16.33 -13.71
N SER A 143 -11.85 -15.74 -12.55
CA SER A 143 -12.54 -14.58 -12.05
C SER A 143 -12.27 -13.31 -12.86
N ILE A 144 -11.06 -13.17 -13.38
CA ILE A 144 -10.70 -12.06 -14.28
C ILE A 144 -11.45 -12.22 -15.61
N GLN A 145 -11.56 -13.46 -16.13
CA GLN A 145 -12.22 -13.75 -17.41
C GLN A 145 -13.76 -13.59 -17.34
N LYS A 146 -14.35 -13.88 -16.20
CA LYS A 146 -15.80 -13.70 -15.98
C LYS A 146 -16.07 -12.30 -15.46
N ILE A 147 -16.44 -11.38 -16.37
CA ILE A 147 -16.76 -9.98 -16.04
C ILE A 147 -17.71 -9.91 -14.83
N GLY A 148 -17.23 -9.41 -13.72
CA GLY A 148 -18.05 -8.98 -12.57
C GLY A 148 -18.16 -9.92 -11.37
N SER A 149 -17.62 -11.13 -11.37
CA SER A 149 -17.63 -11.97 -10.18
C SER A 149 -16.23 -12.44 -9.83
N PHE A 150 -15.64 -11.81 -8.86
CA PHE A 150 -14.51 -12.32 -8.14
C PHE A 150 -15.01 -13.43 -7.20
N PRO A 151 -14.67 -14.71 -7.38
CA PRO A 151 -14.67 -15.61 -6.25
C PRO A 151 -13.47 -15.20 -5.40
N ALA A 152 -13.69 -14.19 -4.56
CA ALA A 152 -12.71 -13.89 -3.53
C ALA A 152 -12.43 -15.19 -2.77
N PRO A 153 -11.16 -15.50 -2.41
CA PRO A 153 -10.88 -16.49 -1.39
C PRO A 153 -11.75 -16.18 -0.18
N PRO A 154 -12.06 -17.16 0.69
CA PRO A 154 -13.02 -16.96 1.77
C PRO A 154 -12.74 -15.64 2.47
N ARG A 155 -13.61 -14.67 2.21
CA ARG A 155 -13.52 -13.34 2.79
C ARG A 155 -13.84 -13.52 4.25
N THR A 156 -13.00 -13.04 5.13
CA THR A 156 -13.47 -12.78 6.48
C THR A 156 -14.44 -11.61 6.34
N VAL A 157 -15.71 -11.94 6.36
CA VAL A 157 -16.80 -10.98 6.36
C VAL A 157 -17.44 -11.12 7.73
N THR A 158 -17.00 -10.31 8.67
CA THR A 158 -17.67 -10.21 9.96
C THR A 158 -19.10 -9.71 9.74
N PRO A 159 -20.11 -10.32 10.37
CA PRO A 159 -21.49 -9.85 10.22
C PRO A 159 -21.61 -8.37 10.60
N VAL A 160 -22.45 -7.66 9.85
CA VAL A 160 -22.83 -6.29 10.16
C VAL A 160 -23.89 -6.33 11.28
N ASP A 161 -23.79 -5.41 12.24
CA ASP A 161 -24.93 -5.11 13.11
C ASP A 161 -25.97 -4.37 12.25
N GLU A 162 -27.00 -5.08 11.82
CA GLU A 162 -27.99 -4.55 10.87
C GLU A 162 -28.74 -3.33 11.41
N ASP A 163 -29.00 -3.25 12.72
CA ASP A 163 -29.72 -2.14 13.33
C ASP A 163 -28.83 -0.88 13.35
N GLN A 164 -27.58 -1.00 13.80
CA GLN A 164 -26.63 0.10 13.80
C GLN A 164 -26.30 0.56 12.37
N TYR A 165 -26.10 -0.39 11.47
CA TYR A 165 -25.86 -0.09 10.07
C TYR A 165 -27.01 0.66 9.41
N ALA A 166 -28.25 0.16 9.55
CA ALA A 166 -29.43 0.77 8.94
C ALA A 166 -29.68 2.19 9.49
N ALA A 167 -29.58 2.38 10.81
CA ALA A 167 -29.76 3.68 11.44
C ALA A 167 -28.75 4.72 10.96
N ARG A 168 -27.46 4.34 10.92
CA ARG A 168 -26.37 5.24 10.55
C ARG A 168 -26.29 5.47 9.04
N ALA A 169 -26.60 4.46 8.22
CA ALA A 169 -26.76 4.66 6.79
C ALA A 169 -27.94 5.61 6.46
N GLY A 170 -29.05 5.51 7.22
CA GLY A 170 -30.15 6.45 7.14
C GLY A 170 -29.74 7.88 7.50
N ALA A 171 -28.93 8.05 8.55
CA ALA A 171 -28.38 9.35 8.93
C ALA A 171 -27.49 9.94 7.84
N LEU A 172 -26.58 9.13 7.24
CA LEU A 172 -25.75 9.59 6.13
C LEU A 172 -26.58 10.00 4.91
N ARG A 173 -27.66 9.27 4.58
CA ARG A 173 -28.56 9.61 3.46
C ARG A 173 -29.29 10.94 3.68
N ALA A 174 -29.53 11.33 4.93
CA ALA A 174 -30.18 12.59 5.30
C ALA A 174 -29.26 13.81 5.16
N GLU A 175 -27.93 13.60 5.16
CA GLU A 175 -26.94 14.65 5.06
C GLU A 175 -26.87 15.29 3.65
N ARG A 176 -26.29 16.50 3.59
CA ARG A 176 -25.95 17.19 2.32
C ARG A 176 -24.66 16.64 1.73
N VAL A 177 -24.72 15.42 1.22
CA VAL A 177 -23.59 14.68 0.66
C VAL A 177 -23.89 14.25 -0.76
N ASP A 178 -22.85 14.03 -1.57
CA ASP A 178 -23.00 13.43 -2.90
C ASP A 178 -23.66 12.05 -2.78
N LYS A 179 -24.85 11.92 -3.32
CA LYS A 179 -25.68 10.71 -3.15
C LYS A 179 -25.04 9.46 -3.77
N PRO A 180 -24.49 9.50 -5.00
CA PRO A 180 -23.75 8.38 -5.57
C PRO A 180 -22.59 7.91 -4.67
N ALA A 181 -21.79 8.84 -4.14
CA ALA A 181 -20.67 8.49 -3.26
C ALA A 181 -21.14 7.89 -1.93
N ALA A 182 -22.19 8.44 -1.33
CA ALA A 182 -22.78 7.90 -0.10
C ALA A 182 -23.30 6.47 -0.29
N GLU A 183 -24.08 6.21 -1.35
CA GLU A 183 -24.62 4.86 -1.61
C GLU A 183 -23.50 3.84 -1.93
N ARG A 184 -22.47 4.25 -2.68
CA ARG A 184 -21.30 3.39 -2.93
C ARG A 184 -20.58 3.04 -1.65
N LEU A 185 -20.40 4.01 -0.74
CA LEU A 185 -19.76 3.80 0.56
C LEU A 185 -20.60 2.86 1.45
N ILE A 186 -21.90 3.10 1.55
CA ILE A 186 -22.83 2.26 2.31
C ILE A 186 -22.77 0.80 1.81
N THR A 187 -22.84 0.59 0.49
CA THR A 187 -22.71 -0.74 -0.13
C THR A 187 -21.33 -1.34 0.16
N HIS A 188 -20.25 -0.55 0.06
CA HIS A 188 -18.90 -0.99 0.33
C HIS A 188 -18.73 -1.49 1.77
N ILE A 189 -19.28 -0.79 2.76
CA ILE A 189 -19.26 -1.21 4.18
C ILE A 189 -19.94 -2.57 4.38
N LYS A 190 -21.01 -2.85 3.66
CA LYS A 190 -21.78 -4.10 3.80
C LYS A 190 -21.14 -5.28 3.07
N GLU A 191 -20.63 -5.05 1.87
CA GLU A 191 -20.25 -6.13 0.94
C GLU A 191 -18.76 -6.44 0.91
N SER A 192 -17.90 -5.50 1.33
CA SER A 192 -16.45 -5.68 1.26
C SER A 192 -15.92 -6.58 2.37
N SER A 193 -14.73 -7.12 2.17
CA SER A 193 -14.01 -7.89 3.18
C SER A 193 -13.48 -6.98 4.30
N ASP A 194 -13.23 -7.55 5.48
CA ASP A 194 -12.78 -6.82 6.66
C ASP A 194 -11.46 -6.07 6.42
N ASP A 195 -10.56 -6.64 5.62
CA ASP A 195 -9.29 -6.03 5.21
C ASP A 195 -9.49 -4.79 4.33
N GLU A 196 -10.55 -4.75 3.50
CA GLU A 196 -10.88 -3.59 2.66
C GLU A 196 -11.53 -2.45 3.44
N LEU A 197 -12.03 -2.72 4.64
CA LEU A 197 -12.71 -1.75 5.51
C LEU A 197 -11.79 -1.12 6.57
N ARG A 198 -10.49 -1.46 6.54
CA ARG A 198 -9.48 -0.89 7.43
C ARG A 198 -8.53 0.01 6.67
N GLY A 199 -8.31 1.21 7.20
CA GLY A 199 -7.39 2.16 6.61
C GLY A 199 -7.77 2.55 5.18
N MET A 200 -9.07 2.65 4.89
CA MET A 200 -9.61 3.04 3.58
C MET A 200 -9.08 4.41 3.16
N ARG A 201 -8.62 4.51 1.93
CA ARG A 201 -8.16 5.75 1.32
C ARG A 201 -9.27 6.30 0.43
N PRO A 202 -9.85 7.46 0.75
CA PRO A 202 -11.04 7.96 0.04
C PRO A 202 -10.79 8.20 -1.44
N PHE A 203 -9.57 8.61 -1.84
CA PHE A 203 -9.24 8.84 -3.24
C PHE A 203 -9.05 7.53 -4.04
N GLU A 204 -8.54 6.48 -3.41
CA GLU A 204 -8.51 5.15 -4.04
C GLU A 204 -9.92 4.57 -4.23
N LEU A 205 -10.81 4.81 -3.27
CA LEU A 205 -12.22 4.44 -3.41
C LEU A 205 -12.89 5.22 -4.53
N ALA A 206 -12.66 6.53 -4.62
CA ALA A 206 -13.17 7.38 -5.69
C ALA A 206 -12.74 6.88 -7.07
N ASP A 207 -11.43 6.63 -7.25
CA ASP A 207 -10.87 6.15 -8.50
C ASP A 207 -11.46 4.77 -8.89
N ARG A 208 -11.63 3.87 -7.91
CA ARG A 208 -12.25 2.55 -8.11
C ARG A 208 -13.74 2.66 -8.51
N TRP A 209 -14.44 3.62 -7.95
CA TRP A 209 -15.88 3.83 -8.22
C TRP A 209 -16.17 4.71 -9.43
N GLY A 210 -15.13 5.33 -10.01
CA GLY A 210 -15.28 6.30 -11.11
C GLY A 210 -15.98 7.59 -10.67
N LEU A 211 -15.77 8.02 -9.41
CA LEU A 211 -16.39 9.19 -8.80
C LEU A 211 -15.38 10.31 -8.56
N PRO A 212 -15.83 11.57 -8.46
CA PRO A 212 -14.97 12.67 -8.06
C PRO A 212 -14.34 12.42 -6.67
N ARG A 213 -13.03 12.64 -6.53
CA ARG A 213 -12.30 12.40 -5.28
C ARG A 213 -12.84 13.20 -4.10
N VAL A 214 -13.24 14.46 -4.35
CA VAL A 214 -13.86 15.31 -3.33
C VAL A 214 -15.19 14.74 -2.85
N ALA A 215 -16.01 14.19 -3.76
CA ALA A 215 -17.29 13.57 -3.41
C ALA A 215 -17.09 12.33 -2.50
N ALA A 216 -16.15 11.47 -2.84
CA ALA A 216 -15.86 10.30 -2.01
C ALA A 216 -15.27 10.69 -0.64
N LEU A 217 -14.40 11.69 -0.58
CA LEU A 217 -13.87 12.21 0.69
C LEU A 217 -15.00 12.80 1.55
N GLY A 218 -15.87 13.66 0.98
CA GLY A 218 -17.03 14.21 1.66
C GLY A 218 -17.95 13.12 2.22
N ALA A 219 -18.25 12.08 1.40
CA ALA A 219 -19.02 10.94 1.87
C ALA A 219 -18.39 10.23 3.07
N CYS A 220 -17.06 10.04 3.08
CA CYS A 220 -16.36 9.46 4.22
C CYS A 220 -16.39 10.37 5.47
N LEU A 221 -16.26 11.69 5.30
CA LEU A 221 -16.33 12.65 6.41
C LEU A 221 -17.73 12.64 7.05
N HIS A 222 -18.80 12.74 6.26
CA HIS A 222 -20.17 12.65 6.76
C HIS A 222 -20.51 11.28 7.35
N ALA A 223 -19.97 10.19 6.76
CA ALA A 223 -20.11 8.84 7.30
C ALA A 223 -19.45 8.71 8.70
N THR A 224 -18.32 9.39 8.92
CA THR A 224 -17.68 9.47 10.25
C THR A 224 -18.58 10.23 11.23
N LYS A 225 -19.17 11.34 10.81
CA LYS A 225 -20.12 12.08 11.64
C LYS A 225 -21.37 11.27 11.98
N ALA A 226 -21.86 10.49 11.03
CA ALA A 226 -22.97 9.55 11.21
C ALA A 226 -22.60 8.30 12.03
N GLY A 227 -21.31 8.10 12.35
CA GLY A 227 -20.80 6.96 13.11
C GLY A 227 -20.64 5.65 12.32
N LEU A 228 -20.73 5.68 10.99
CA LEU A 228 -20.43 4.53 10.13
C LEU A 228 -18.94 4.23 10.07
N LEU A 229 -18.11 5.27 10.13
CA LEU A 229 -16.66 5.19 10.01
C LEU A 229 -15.98 5.85 11.23
N ASP A 230 -14.74 5.39 11.47
CA ASP A 230 -13.75 6.08 12.29
C ASP A 230 -12.72 6.74 11.37
N LEU A 231 -12.34 7.97 11.72
CA LEU A 231 -11.30 8.76 11.08
C LEU A 231 -9.98 8.56 11.82
N LYS A 232 -8.86 8.41 11.10
CA LYS A 232 -7.52 8.32 11.67
C LYS A 232 -6.52 9.06 10.80
N TRP A 233 -5.55 9.71 11.45
CA TRP A 233 -4.41 10.34 10.80
C TRP A 233 -3.22 9.41 10.85
N GLU A 234 -2.67 9.08 9.70
CA GLU A 234 -1.49 8.24 9.60
C GLU A 234 -0.27 9.08 9.26
N VAL A 235 0.74 9.00 10.12
CA VAL A 235 2.06 9.62 9.88
C VAL A 235 2.89 8.64 9.07
N LEU A 236 3.22 9.05 7.85
CA LEU A 236 3.96 8.22 6.90
C LEU A 236 5.45 8.54 6.94
N CYS A 237 6.26 7.51 6.95
CA CYS A 237 7.70 7.68 6.76
C CYS A 237 8.00 8.21 5.34
N PRO A 238 8.76 9.29 5.17
CA PRO A 238 9.09 9.82 3.84
C PRO A 238 9.95 8.87 3.02
N ASN A 239 10.63 7.93 3.70
CA ASN A 239 11.51 6.96 3.07
C ASN A 239 10.78 5.69 2.59
N CYS A 240 10.00 5.03 3.44
CA CYS A 240 9.33 3.77 3.09
C CYS A 240 7.83 3.91 2.87
N ALA A 241 7.26 5.10 3.01
CA ALA A 241 5.83 5.42 2.86
C ALA A 241 4.89 4.55 3.74
N ALA A 242 5.46 3.79 4.67
CA ALA A 242 4.66 3.01 5.61
C ALA A 242 4.16 3.89 6.76
N PRO A 243 2.94 3.67 7.24
CA PRO A 243 2.45 4.29 8.46
C PRO A 243 3.35 3.94 9.65
N LYS A 244 3.71 4.94 10.45
CA LYS A 244 4.53 4.77 11.65
C LYS A 244 3.78 5.09 12.91
N GLU A 245 2.92 6.07 12.84
CA GLU A 245 2.03 6.44 13.93
C GLU A 245 0.62 6.59 13.38
N THR A 246 -0.35 6.11 14.13
CA THR A 246 -1.77 6.30 13.84
C THR A 246 -2.36 7.15 14.96
N LEU A 247 -2.83 8.32 14.62
CA LEU A 247 -3.34 9.31 15.57
C LEU A 247 -4.85 9.43 15.46
N ALA A 248 -5.52 9.55 16.58
CA ALA A 248 -6.96 9.81 16.63
C ALA A 248 -7.27 11.27 16.31
N LYS A 249 -6.35 12.19 16.63
CA LYS A 249 -6.52 13.64 16.48
C LYS A 249 -5.24 14.31 15.95
N LEU A 250 -5.40 15.36 15.16
CA LEU A 250 -4.28 16.18 14.69
C LEU A 250 -3.50 16.87 15.81
N SER A 251 -4.14 17.13 16.94
CA SER A 251 -3.48 17.70 18.12
C SER A 251 -2.43 16.78 18.77
N GLU A 252 -2.44 15.50 18.44
CA GLU A 252 -1.45 14.51 18.89
C GLU A 252 -0.20 14.47 17.99
N LEU A 253 -0.24 15.18 16.85
CA LEU A 253 0.85 15.19 15.89
C LEU A 253 2.10 15.85 16.48
N LYS A 254 3.24 15.18 16.30
CA LYS A 254 4.56 15.68 16.69
C LYS A 254 5.28 16.25 15.48
N SER A 255 6.17 17.21 15.71
CA SER A 255 7.00 17.81 14.67
C SER A 255 8.04 16.84 14.09
N THR A 256 8.40 15.79 14.83
CA THR A 256 9.35 14.75 14.43
C THR A 256 8.77 13.37 14.70
N SER A 257 9.12 12.41 13.87
CA SER A 257 8.78 11.01 14.07
C SER A 257 9.97 10.13 13.71
N HIS A 258 10.01 8.93 14.29
CA HIS A 258 11.05 7.92 14.02
C HIS A 258 10.48 6.77 13.21
N CYS A 259 11.20 6.37 12.17
CA CYS A 259 10.89 5.16 11.43
C CYS A 259 11.83 4.03 11.85
N GLY A 260 11.40 3.15 12.74
CA GLY A 260 12.20 1.99 13.16
C GLY A 260 12.55 1.01 12.04
N SER A 261 11.80 1.02 10.91
CA SER A 261 12.15 0.18 9.76
C SER A 261 13.24 0.80 8.87
N CYS A 262 13.36 2.12 8.84
CA CYS A 262 14.36 2.82 8.04
C CYS A 262 15.50 3.39 8.90
N ASP A 263 15.36 3.28 10.21
CA ASP A 263 16.25 3.87 11.20
C ASP A 263 16.57 5.34 10.92
N ILE A 264 15.50 6.12 10.68
CA ILE A 264 15.61 7.56 10.43
C ILE A 264 14.68 8.34 11.33
N ASP A 265 15.18 9.43 11.88
CA ASP A 265 14.38 10.50 12.43
C ASP A 265 14.06 11.50 11.31
N TYR A 266 12.82 11.94 11.22
CA TYR A 266 12.39 12.86 10.18
C TYR A 266 11.43 13.90 10.72
N GLY A 267 11.50 15.10 10.14
CA GLY A 267 10.48 16.13 10.34
C GLY A 267 9.18 15.71 9.69
N VAL A 268 8.09 15.86 10.40
CA VAL A 268 6.75 15.53 9.88
C VAL A 268 6.24 16.71 9.06
N ASP A 269 6.27 16.55 7.73
CA ASP A 269 5.65 17.49 6.80
C ASP A 269 4.14 17.24 6.75
N PHE A 270 3.36 18.18 7.26
CA PHE A 270 1.90 18.13 7.31
C PHE A 270 1.26 17.94 5.92
N GLY A 271 1.90 18.46 4.88
CA GLY A 271 1.41 18.37 3.50
C GLY A 271 1.67 17.04 2.81
N SER A 272 2.71 16.32 3.21
CA SER A 272 3.17 15.14 2.49
C SER A 272 3.35 13.90 3.34
N SER A 273 3.46 14.05 4.67
CA SER A 273 3.72 12.94 5.58
C SER A 273 2.53 12.53 6.43
N VAL A 274 1.41 13.27 6.38
CA VAL A 274 0.20 12.96 7.16
C VAL A 274 -0.97 12.73 6.23
N GLU A 275 -1.54 11.54 6.31
CA GLU A 275 -2.65 11.09 5.46
C GLU A 275 -3.88 10.77 6.31
N LEU A 276 -5.06 11.21 5.82
CA LEU A 276 -6.34 10.83 6.39
C LEU A 276 -6.78 9.46 5.86
N ARG A 277 -7.11 8.55 6.76
CA ARG A 277 -7.71 7.27 6.46
C ARG A 277 -8.94 7.00 7.29
N PHE A 278 -9.77 6.09 6.79
CA PHE A 278 -11.02 5.71 7.43
C PHE A 278 -11.07 4.21 7.68
N SER A 279 -11.74 3.81 8.75
CA SER A 279 -12.07 2.42 9.01
C SER A 279 -13.54 2.31 9.36
N VAL A 280 -14.18 1.16 9.10
CA VAL A 280 -15.55 0.96 9.57
C VAL A 280 -15.58 1.03 11.09
N HIS A 281 -16.62 1.67 11.64
CA HIS A 281 -16.77 1.78 13.09
C HIS A 281 -17.10 0.40 13.71
N PRO A 282 -16.42 -0.05 14.78
CA PRO A 282 -16.56 -1.39 15.34
C PRO A 282 -18.00 -1.77 15.75
N SER A 283 -18.81 -0.79 16.18
CA SER A 283 -20.22 -1.03 16.52
C SER A 283 -21.11 -1.30 15.29
N VAL A 284 -20.66 -0.98 14.08
CA VAL A 284 -21.34 -1.33 12.84
C VAL A 284 -20.87 -2.68 12.34
N ARG A 285 -19.56 -2.89 12.36
CA ARG A 285 -18.92 -4.13 11.94
C ARG A 285 -17.52 -4.22 12.55
N ASP A 286 -17.28 -5.24 13.35
CA ASP A 286 -15.96 -5.47 13.95
C ASP A 286 -15.00 -6.08 12.92
N ALA A 287 -14.59 -5.26 11.96
CA ALA A 287 -13.67 -5.64 10.89
C ALA A 287 -12.23 -5.76 11.40
N GLN A 288 -12.02 -6.58 12.44
CA GLN A 288 -10.67 -6.91 12.90
C GLN A 288 -10.01 -7.86 11.90
N GLY A 289 -9.04 -7.38 11.16
CA GLY A 289 -8.34 -8.21 10.19
C GLY A 289 -7.10 -8.84 10.80
N ALA A 290 -7.06 -10.13 10.78
CA ALA A 290 -5.84 -10.90 10.96
C ALA A 290 -4.84 -10.61 9.83
N VAL A 291 -3.56 -10.44 10.16
CA VAL A 291 -2.48 -10.29 9.17
C VAL A 291 -1.92 -11.67 8.87
N PHE A 292 -1.97 -12.08 7.61
CA PHE A 292 -1.41 -13.37 7.16
C PHE A 292 -0.08 -13.21 6.43
N CYS A 293 0.27 -12.00 6.01
CA CYS A 293 1.58 -11.67 5.45
C CYS A 293 1.83 -10.15 5.50
N ALA A 294 2.70 -9.70 6.40
CA ALA A 294 3.03 -8.28 6.54
C ALA A 294 3.91 -7.76 5.38
N GLY A 295 4.75 -8.63 4.78
CA GLY A 295 5.69 -8.27 3.70
C GLY A 295 5.10 -8.32 2.28
N SER A 296 3.79 -8.49 2.13
CA SER A 296 3.13 -8.61 0.83
C SER A 296 3.45 -7.42 -0.10
N PRO A 297 3.82 -7.66 -1.39
CA PRO A 297 4.08 -6.57 -2.35
C PRO A 297 2.91 -5.58 -2.49
N VAL A 298 1.68 -6.05 -2.34
CA VAL A 298 0.47 -5.20 -2.42
C VAL A 298 0.42 -4.09 -1.38
N HIS A 299 1.15 -4.22 -0.25
CA HIS A 299 1.22 -3.19 0.77
C HIS A 299 2.16 -2.03 0.38
N SER A 300 2.98 -2.22 -0.66
CA SER A 300 3.91 -1.20 -1.18
C SER A 300 3.57 -0.85 -2.63
N ARG A 301 2.31 -0.51 -2.92
CA ARG A 301 1.80 -0.23 -4.27
C ARG A 301 2.53 0.88 -5.03
N HIS A 302 3.26 1.74 -4.33
CA HIS A 302 4.10 2.77 -4.91
C HIS A 302 5.45 2.23 -5.40
N ALA A 303 5.85 1.04 -4.98
CA ALA A 303 7.11 0.42 -5.38
C ALA A 303 6.86 -0.53 -6.56
N ALA A 304 7.32 -0.14 -7.73
CA ALA A 304 7.31 -0.96 -8.94
C ALA A 304 8.29 -2.14 -8.84
N ALA A 305 9.29 -2.05 -7.98
CA ALA A 305 10.16 -3.17 -7.61
C ALA A 305 10.77 -2.98 -6.23
N GLN A 306 11.05 -4.09 -5.56
CA GLN A 306 11.88 -4.15 -4.37
C GLN A 306 12.88 -5.31 -4.53
N LEU A 307 14.17 -5.01 -4.39
CA LEU A 307 15.25 -5.91 -4.75
C LEU A 307 16.25 -6.03 -3.60
N ARG A 308 16.67 -7.25 -3.31
CA ARG A 308 17.77 -7.54 -2.38
C ARG A 308 19.07 -7.66 -3.17
N LEU A 309 20.00 -6.77 -2.98
CA LEU A 309 21.36 -6.87 -3.53
C LEU A 309 22.26 -7.56 -2.52
N ASP A 310 23.14 -8.47 -2.98
CA ASP A 310 24.11 -9.16 -2.13
C ASP A 310 25.38 -8.31 -1.85
N GLY A 311 25.49 -7.17 -2.54
CA GLY A 311 26.63 -6.26 -2.46
C GLY A 311 27.83 -6.65 -3.32
N ILE A 312 27.89 -7.88 -3.80
CA ILE A 312 29.08 -8.46 -4.46
C ILE A 312 28.88 -8.60 -5.95
N THR A 313 27.68 -9.03 -6.37
CA THR A 313 27.39 -9.33 -7.78
C THR A 313 26.54 -8.26 -8.43
N ALA A 314 26.83 -7.93 -9.68
CA ALA A 314 25.95 -7.06 -10.46
C ALA A 314 24.60 -7.74 -10.69
N ARG A 315 23.51 -7.01 -10.44
CA ARG A 315 22.15 -7.54 -10.57
C ARG A 315 21.39 -6.87 -11.71
N PRO A 316 21.15 -7.55 -12.84
CA PRO A 316 20.27 -7.08 -13.89
C PRO A 316 18.80 -7.33 -13.51
N VAL A 317 17.95 -6.37 -13.84
CA VAL A 317 16.50 -6.43 -13.66
C VAL A 317 15.81 -5.85 -14.88
N ASP A 318 14.86 -6.60 -15.43
CA ASP A 318 13.99 -6.11 -16.50
C ASP A 318 12.67 -5.68 -15.88
N ILE A 319 12.29 -4.42 -16.04
CA ILE A 319 11.10 -3.80 -15.45
C ILE A 319 10.35 -2.97 -16.50
N GLU A 320 9.02 -3.03 -16.46
CA GLU A 320 8.18 -2.17 -17.27
C GLU A 320 8.02 -0.83 -16.56
N LEU A 321 8.51 0.25 -17.15
CA LEU A 321 8.42 1.60 -16.61
C LEU A 321 7.57 2.49 -17.52
N GLU A 322 6.52 3.07 -16.97
CA GLU A 322 5.66 4.01 -17.67
C GLU A 322 6.34 5.37 -17.89
N SER A 323 5.72 6.22 -18.71
CA SER A 323 6.20 7.60 -18.95
C SER A 323 5.96 8.52 -17.76
N ARG A 324 6.59 8.19 -16.61
CA ARG A 324 6.58 8.96 -15.37
C ARG A 324 7.93 8.88 -14.66
N SER A 325 8.17 9.78 -13.73
CA SER A 325 9.39 9.75 -12.91
C SER A 325 9.33 8.67 -11.85
N TYR A 326 10.48 8.06 -11.58
CA TYR A 326 10.67 7.09 -10.50
C TYR A 326 11.85 7.49 -9.63
N THR A 327 11.82 7.10 -8.36
CA THR A 327 12.94 7.23 -7.44
C THR A 327 13.48 5.83 -7.14
N VAL A 328 14.74 5.58 -7.46
CA VAL A 328 15.46 4.41 -7.00
C VAL A 328 16.09 4.73 -5.65
N ARG A 329 15.68 4.00 -4.62
CA ARG A 329 16.10 4.25 -3.25
C ARG A 329 16.88 3.09 -2.70
N PHE A 330 18.10 3.34 -2.22
CA PHE A 330 18.95 2.38 -1.50
C PHE A 330 18.76 2.61 0.01
N LEU A 331 17.98 1.74 0.63
CA LEU A 331 17.44 2.00 1.96
C LEU A 331 18.53 2.10 3.03
N GLN A 332 19.45 1.11 3.12
CA GLN A 332 20.52 1.11 4.12
C GLN A 332 21.51 2.28 3.94
N MET A 333 21.73 2.66 2.69
CA MET A 333 22.71 3.70 2.32
C MET A 333 22.13 5.11 2.36
N LYS A 334 20.80 5.23 2.56
CA LYS A 334 20.06 6.50 2.55
C LYS A 334 20.33 7.34 1.28
N ARG A 335 20.49 6.66 0.13
CA ARG A 335 20.80 7.29 -1.18
C ARG A 335 19.67 7.07 -2.17
N THR A 336 19.52 8.03 -3.05
CA THR A 336 18.49 8.02 -4.10
C THR A 336 19.07 8.34 -5.47
N VAL A 337 18.43 7.80 -6.51
CA VAL A 337 18.67 8.14 -7.92
C VAL A 337 17.33 8.39 -8.57
N GLN A 338 17.21 9.47 -9.31
CA GLN A 338 15.98 9.83 -10.02
C GLN A 338 15.99 9.26 -11.43
N LEU A 339 14.95 8.52 -11.80
CA LEU A 339 14.75 8.08 -13.18
C LEU A 339 13.73 9.00 -13.85
N ARG A 340 14.16 9.62 -14.97
CA ARG A 340 13.32 10.56 -15.74
C ARG A 340 12.95 9.97 -17.10
N PRO A 341 11.66 9.93 -17.46
CA PRO A 341 11.24 9.44 -18.76
C PRO A 341 11.71 10.36 -19.87
N SER A 342 12.26 9.78 -20.94
CA SER A 342 12.67 10.50 -22.14
C SER A 342 12.51 9.58 -23.36
N LEU A 343 11.86 10.07 -24.41
CA LEU A 343 11.69 9.28 -25.65
C LEU A 343 13.02 8.93 -26.32
N SER A 344 14.05 9.77 -26.12
CA SER A 344 15.42 9.52 -26.58
C SER A 344 16.30 8.82 -25.55
N GLY A 345 15.77 8.49 -24.38
CA GLY A 345 16.50 7.81 -23.32
C GLY A 345 16.90 6.37 -23.72
N PRO A 346 17.87 5.76 -23.01
CA PRO A 346 18.25 4.38 -23.25
C PRO A 346 17.19 3.41 -22.67
N ALA A 347 17.05 2.23 -23.30
CA ALA A 347 16.27 1.12 -22.78
C ALA A 347 17.07 0.23 -21.81
N ALA A 348 18.37 0.50 -21.63
CA ALA A 348 19.24 -0.17 -20.66
C ALA A 348 20.06 0.86 -19.93
N ILE A 349 20.02 0.82 -18.59
CA ILE A 349 20.72 1.76 -17.71
C ILE A 349 21.52 0.98 -16.67
N SER A 350 22.64 1.55 -16.24
CA SER A 350 23.47 1.00 -15.18
C SER A 350 23.52 1.98 -14.01
N ILE A 351 23.29 1.50 -12.81
CA ILE A 351 23.38 2.28 -11.56
C ILE A 351 24.57 1.78 -10.76
N ASP A 352 25.57 2.65 -10.62
CA ASP A 352 26.79 2.41 -9.88
C ASP A 352 26.93 3.45 -8.78
N LEU A 353 26.71 3.07 -7.53
CA LEU A 353 26.77 3.98 -6.39
C LEU A 353 28.16 4.58 -6.13
N ALA A 354 29.22 3.94 -6.64
CA ALA A 354 30.56 4.52 -6.57
C ALA A 354 30.74 5.76 -7.46
N ARG A 355 29.90 5.87 -8.50
CA ARG A 355 29.96 6.95 -9.50
C ARG A 355 28.77 7.90 -9.47
N THR A 356 27.69 7.50 -8.80
CA THR A 356 26.44 8.25 -8.75
C THR A 356 26.37 9.06 -7.46
N VAL A 357 26.01 10.34 -7.54
CA VAL A 357 25.76 11.22 -6.38
C VAL A 357 24.31 11.06 -5.92
N ASP A 358 24.02 11.35 -4.64
CA ASP A 358 22.65 11.32 -4.14
C ASP A 358 21.78 12.35 -4.88
N GLY A 359 20.65 11.89 -5.40
CA GLY A 359 19.72 12.69 -6.18
C GLY A 359 20.05 12.81 -7.67
N ASP A 360 21.11 12.18 -8.18
CA ASP A 360 21.43 12.17 -9.61
C ASP A 360 20.24 11.73 -10.46
N GLU A 361 20.12 12.33 -11.64
CA GLU A 361 19.07 12.03 -12.60
C GLU A 361 19.60 11.16 -13.75
N ILE A 362 18.91 10.07 -14.05
CA ILE A 362 19.20 9.16 -15.17
C ILE A 362 17.98 9.13 -16.09
N ALA A 363 18.17 9.45 -17.37
CA ALA A 363 17.11 9.33 -18.38
C ALA A 363 16.87 7.86 -18.74
N PHE A 364 15.61 7.48 -19.00
CA PHE A 364 15.24 6.17 -19.52
C PHE A 364 14.15 6.28 -20.59
N LYS A 365 14.10 5.31 -21.50
CA LYS A 365 13.02 5.18 -22.49
C LYS A 365 11.85 4.43 -21.85
N PRO A 366 10.62 5.00 -21.80
CA PRO A 366 9.44 4.28 -21.31
C PRO A 366 9.20 2.95 -22.05
N GLY A 367 8.72 1.95 -21.33
CA GLY A 367 8.53 0.58 -21.77
C GLY A 367 9.39 -0.39 -20.97
N LEU A 368 9.81 -1.49 -21.59
CA LEU A 368 10.69 -2.47 -20.95
C LEU A 368 12.11 -1.91 -20.82
N VAL A 369 12.55 -1.68 -19.59
CA VAL A 369 13.86 -1.13 -19.25
C VAL A 369 14.69 -2.19 -18.53
N ARG A 370 15.93 -2.39 -18.99
CA ARG A 370 16.91 -3.18 -18.26
C ARG A 370 17.73 -2.29 -17.34
N ILE A 371 17.62 -2.49 -16.03
CA ILE A 371 18.44 -1.80 -15.03
C ILE A 371 19.48 -2.77 -14.50
N VAL A 372 20.76 -2.40 -14.56
CA VAL A 372 21.85 -3.17 -13.99
C VAL A 372 22.37 -2.44 -12.75
N PHE A 373 22.09 -3.01 -11.57
CA PHE A 373 22.68 -2.54 -10.32
C PHE A 373 24.08 -3.09 -10.19
N GLN A 374 25.08 -2.22 -10.15
CA GLN A 374 26.47 -2.60 -9.91
C GLN A 374 26.69 -3.01 -8.44
N PRO A 375 27.75 -3.76 -8.13
CA PRO A 375 28.06 -4.14 -6.75
C PRO A 375 28.07 -2.94 -5.81
N THR A 376 27.39 -3.08 -4.66
CA THR A 376 27.23 -2.02 -3.67
C THR A 376 28.25 -2.14 -2.53
N LEU A 377 29.13 -3.16 -2.57
CA LEU A 377 30.11 -3.56 -1.55
C LEU A 377 29.47 -4.14 -0.28
N GLU A 378 28.28 -3.71 0.08
CA GLU A 378 27.49 -4.21 1.21
C GLU A 378 26.10 -4.63 0.70
N PRO A 379 25.44 -5.60 1.35
CA PRO A 379 24.05 -5.95 1.03
C PRO A 379 23.13 -4.74 1.13
N ALA A 380 22.25 -4.59 0.15
CA ALA A 380 21.33 -3.46 0.11
C ALA A 380 19.91 -3.89 -0.28
N LEU A 381 18.92 -3.23 0.30
CA LEU A 381 17.53 -3.28 -0.15
C LEU A 381 17.27 -2.05 -1.03
N VAL A 382 16.89 -2.31 -2.28
CA VAL A 382 16.61 -1.26 -3.26
C VAL A 382 15.13 -1.26 -3.56
N ARG A 383 14.52 -0.06 -3.64
CA ARG A 383 13.16 0.14 -4.14
C ARG A 383 13.18 1.04 -5.36
N ILE A 384 12.35 0.71 -6.35
CA ILE A 384 12.03 1.59 -7.47
C ILE A 384 10.61 2.08 -7.23
N GLU A 385 10.48 3.34 -6.82
CA GLU A 385 9.22 3.93 -6.34
C GLU A 385 8.70 4.95 -7.35
N ASN A 386 7.39 4.94 -7.58
CA ASN A 386 6.71 6.01 -8.30
C ASN A 386 6.07 6.98 -7.29
N GLU A 387 5.87 8.24 -7.69
CA GLU A 387 5.26 9.25 -6.82
C GLU A 387 3.73 9.32 -6.93
N SER A 388 3.12 8.43 -7.73
CA SER A 388 1.66 8.47 -7.99
C SER A 388 0.82 8.28 -6.71
N TRP A 389 1.34 7.56 -5.72
CA TRP A 389 0.68 7.35 -4.44
C TRP A 389 0.45 8.64 -3.64
N LYS A 390 1.35 9.64 -3.80
CA LYS A 390 1.19 10.96 -3.16
C LYS A 390 -0.07 11.67 -3.67
N GLY A 391 -0.34 11.55 -4.95
CA GLY A 391 -1.55 12.11 -5.58
C GLY A 391 -2.84 11.39 -5.18
N ALA A 392 -2.74 10.14 -4.67
CA ALA A 392 -3.89 9.37 -4.19
C ALA A 392 -4.14 9.52 -2.68
N ALA A 393 -3.27 10.25 -1.97
CA ALA A 393 -3.40 10.49 -0.54
C ALA A 393 -4.30 11.70 -0.24
N ALA A 394 -5.26 11.55 0.66
CA ALA A 394 -5.96 12.66 1.28
C ALA A 394 -5.07 13.26 2.36
N SER A 395 -4.13 14.14 1.96
CA SER A 395 -3.17 14.72 2.90
C SER A 395 -3.84 15.64 3.92
N ALA A 396 -3.23 15.75 5.10
CA ALA A 396 -3.76 16.59 6.16
C ALA A 396 -3.91 18.06 5.72
N SER A 397 -2.96 18.58 4.92
CA SER A 397 -3.06 19.95 4.40
C SER A 397 -4.26 20.14 3.47
N LEU A 398 -4.53 19.16 2.59
CA LEU A 398 -5.69 19.23 1.70
C LEU A 398 -7.01 19.16 2.47
N VAL A 399 -7.11 18.20 3.39
CA VAL A 399 -8.34 17.98 4.17
C VAL A 399 -8.69 19.16 5.07
N THR A 400 -7.70 19.72 5.77
CA THR A 400 -7.93 20.85 6.68
C THR A 400 -8.25 22.17 5.97
N MET A 401 -7.91 22.30 4.68
CA MET A 401 -8.33 23.41 3.83
C MET A 401 -9.79 23.32 3.37
N MET A 402 -10.40 22.14 3.43
CA MET A 402 -11.80 21.97 3.02
C MET A 402 -12.73 22.59 4.07
N GLN A 403 -13.66 23.44 3.61
CA GLN A 403 -14.67 24.05 4.49
C GLN A 403 -15.53 22.99 5.15
N GLU A 404 -15.95 21.99 4.40
CA GLU A 404 -16.75 20.86 4.88
C GLU A 404 -16.10 20.12 6.06
N PHE A 405 -14.76 19.88 6.01
CA PHE A 405 -14.04 19.27 7.12
C PHE A 405 -14.07 20.17 8.37
N ARG A 406 -13.83 21.46 8.22
CA ARG A 406 -13.85 22.41 9.34
C ARG A 406 -15.22 22.52 10.01
N ASP A 407 -16.29 22.44 9.21
CA ASP A 407 -17.66 22.49 9.72
C ASP A 407 -18.04 21.21 10.49
N LEU A 408 -17.60 20.05 10.02
CA LEU A 408 -17.89 18.76 10.63
C LEU A 408 -17.00 18.45 11.84
N PHE A 409 -15.73 18.90 11.83
CA PHE A 409 -14.68 18.54 12.78
C PHE A 409 -13.97 19.79 13.36
N SER A 410 -14.73 20.73 13.86
CA SER A 410 -14.21 22.00 14.42
C SER A 410 -13.23 21.83 15.59
N SER A 411 -13.21 20.68 16.25
CA SER A 411 -12.27 20.32 17.32
C SER A 411 -10.95 19.74 16.82
N GLU A 412 -10.83 19.41 15.53
CA GLU A 412 -9.61 18.92 14.90
C GLU A 412 -8.67 20.10 14.60
N VAL A 413 -7.90 20.49 15.60
CA VAL A 413 -6.92 21.58 15.53
C VAL A 413 -5.51 20.99 15.62
N LEU A 414 -4.56 21.67 14.98
CA LEU A 414 -3.15 21.32 15.11
C LEU A 414 -2.62 21.59 16.51
N ALA A 415 -1.62 20.81 16.91
CA ALA A 415 -0.88 21.10 18.13
C ALA A 415 -0.23 22.50 18.06
N PRO A 416 -0.18 23.24 19.18
CA PRO A 416 0.52 24.51 19.22
C PRO A 416 1.97 24.39 18.80
N GLY A 417 2.45 25.31 17.95
CA GLY A 417 3.83 25.32 17.47
C GLY A 417 4.10 24.44 16.24
N MET A 418 3.06 23.85 15.65
CA MET A 418 3.22 23.17 14.36
C MET A 418 3.13 24.17 13.20
N ASP A 419 4.14 24.15 12.34
CA ASP A 419 4.17 24.97 11.13
C ASP A 419 3.48 24.23 9.96
N ILE A 420 2.60 24.94 9.26
CA ILE A 420 1.99 24.46 8.02
C ILE A 420 2.77 25.05 6.86
N GLY A 421 3.53 24.23 6.15
CA GLY A 421 4.19 24.65 4.90
C GLY A 421 3.16 24.84 3.79
N ILE A 422 2.89 26.07 3.39
CA ILE A 422 2.05 26.39 2.23
C ILE A 422 2.93 26.44 1.00
N LYS A 423 2.83 25.43 0.12
CA LYS A 423 3.62 25.36 -1.11
C LYS A 423 3.06 26.23 -2.24
N ASN A 424 1.74 26.37 -2.31
CA ASN A 424 1.04 27.16 -3.33
C ASN A 424 -0.06 27.98 -2.66
N LEU A 425 -0.11 29.27 -2.92
CA LEU A 425 -1.14 30.17 -2.45
C LEU A 425 -1.76 30.90 -3.65
N ALA A 426 -3.08 30.78 -3.78
CA ALA A 426 -3.83 31.58 -4.73
C ALA A 426 -4.45 32.78 -3.99
N LEU A 427 -4.16 33.99 -4.42
CA LEU A 427 -4.74 35.21 -3.88
C LEU A 427 -5.76 35.75 -4.88
N LEU A 428 -7.00 35.88 -4.43
CA LEU A 428 -8.06 36.53 -5.19
C LEU A 428 -8.36 37.88 -4.57
N PHE A 429 -8.17 38.91 -5.33
CA PHE A 429 -8.59 40.27 -4.96
C PHE A 429 -9.89 40.59 -5.69
N THR A 430 -10.92 40.96 -4.93
CA THR A 430 -12.19 41.44 -5.49
C THR A 430 -12.41 42.88 -5.02
N ASP A 431 -12.87 43.73 -5.89
CA ASP A 431 -13.26 45.08 -5.58
C ASP A 431 -14.65 45.40 -6.17
N LEU A 432 -15.39 46.21 -5.46
CA LEU A 432 -16.71 46.64 -5.89
C LEU A 432 -16.54 47.89 -6.76
N LYS A 433 -16.81 47.74 -8.07
CA LYS A 433 -16.76 48.89 -9.00
C LYS A 433 -17.73 50.00 -8.54
N GLY A 434 -17.19 51.14 -8.26
CA GLY A 434 -17.98 52.34 -7.85
C GLY A 434 -18.33 52.35 -6.36
N SER A 435 -17.66 51.56 -5.51
CA SER A 435 -17.89 51.53 -4.07
C SER A 435 -17.78 52.92 -3.45
N THR A 436 -16.78 53.72 -3.81
CA THR A 436 -16.60 55.09 -3.31
C THR A 436 -17.83 55.96 -3.59
N ALA A 437 -18.31 55.95 -4.81
CA ALA A 437 -19.50 56.74 -5.18
C ALA A 437 -20.79 56.20 -4.51
N MET A 438 -20.84 54.90 -4.20
CA MET A 438 -21.94 54.33 -3.45
C MET A 438 -21.91 54.83 -1.99
N TYR A 439 -20.76 54.80 -1.34
CA TYR A 439 -20.59 55.31 0.04
C TYR A 439 -20.93 56.80 0.16
N GLU A 440 -20.48 57.62 -0.80
CA GLU A 440 -20.81 59.04 -0.86
C GLU A 440 -22.32 59.30 -1.05
N ARG A 441 -23.01 58.42 -1.80
CA ARG A 441 -24.43 58.61 -2.10
C ARG A 441 -25.36 58.13 -0.97
N VAL A 442 -25.07 56.99 -0.35
CA VAL A 442 -26.01 56.37 0.59
C VAL A 442 -25.54 56.41 2.04
N GLY A 443 -24.36 56.92 2.31
CA GLY A 443 -23.72 56.99 3.61
C GLY A 443 -23.13 55.65 4.08
N ASP A 444 -22.12 55.75 4.97
CA ASP A 444 -21.31 54.59 5.40
C ASP A 444 -22.12 53.42 5.99
N ALA A 445 -23.08 53.74 6.88
CA ALA A 445 -23.85 52.73 7.57
C ALA A 445 -24.76 51.93 6.61
N THR A 446 -25.33 52.57 5.58
CA THR A 446 -26.20 51.90 4.61
C THR A 446 -25.37 51.12 3.59
N ALA A 447 -24.24 51.70 3.14
CA ALA A 447 -23.34 51.07 2.18
C ALA A 447 -22.67 49.82 2.74
N TYR A 448 -22.41 49.78 4.03
CA TYR A 448 -21.82 48.61 4.70
C TYR A 448 -22.79 47.42 4.82
N GLY A 449 -24.08 47.64 4.73
CA GLY A 449 -25.14 46.64 4.82
C GLY A 449 -25.58 46.06 3.48
N VAL A 450 -24.99 46.49 2.33
CA VAL A 450 -25.26 46.02 0.99
C VAL A 450 -24.14 45.10 0.51
#